data_5822f6d44152b20253c2cf13774b3bb9
#
_entry.id   5822f6d44152b20253c2cf13774b3bb9
#
_cell.length_a   1.000
_cell.length_b   1.000
_cell.length_c   1.000
_cell.angle_alpha   90.00
_cell.angle_beta   90.00
_cell.angle_gamma   90.00
#
_symmetry.space_group_name_H-M   'P 1'
#
loop_
_entity.id
_entity.type
_entity.pdbx_description
1 polymer ?
#
loop_
_entity_poly.entity_id
_entity_poly.type
_entity_poly.pdbx_seq_one_letter_code
_entity_poly.pdbx_strand_id
1 'polypeptide(L)'
;MFDARMLEGRTAIVTGGGTGIGLAIARTLGGHGARVVIASRSRQHLDEGLASLRETGCDALAIPVDVRHPAEVDAMVERTLASSGRIDILINNAAGNFICRAEDLSPNGWNAVIGIVLNGSFYCSRAVGRHLIARGGGGSIVSILANYTGTGSAGTIHSASAKAGVLAMTKTLAVEWARHQIRVNAVSPGPIESPGAARQLWASDEAVDRITRTVPLGRWGTAADVANAVLFLVSPHASYVTGDVLTVDGGQSLGRGTFGFLGLSSPA
;
A
#
# COMPACT_ATOMS: atom_id res chain seq x y z
N MET A 1 -0.15 -11.89 -20.30
CA MET A 1 -0.59 -10.48 -20.24
C MET A 1 -1.92 -10.46 -19.50
N PHE A 2 -2.13 -9.57 -18.54
CA PHE A 2 -3.40 -9.48 -17.81
C PHE A 2 -4.53 -9.01 -18.73
N ASP A 3 -5.71 -9.63 -18.61
CA ASP A 3 -6.91 -9.18 -19.34
C ASP A 3 -7.29 -7.76 -18.85
N ALA A 4 -7.60 -6.88 -19.80
CA ALA A 4 -8.00 -5.50 -19.49
C ALA A 4 -9.30 -5.42 -18.66
N ARG A 5 -10.10 -6.47 -18.61
CA ARG A 5 -11.37 -6.53 -17.86
C ARG A 5 -11.37 -7.55 -16.71
N MET A 6 -10.19 -8.03 -16.28
CA MET A 6 -10.14 -9.10 -15.27
C MET A 6 -10.69 -8.73 -13.89
N LEU A 7 -10.90 -7.44 -13.61
CA LEU A 7 -11.51 -6.92 -12.38
C LEU A 7 -12.92 -6.36 -12.62
N GLU A 8 -13.52 -6.60 -13.80
CA GLU A 8 -14.87 -6.14 -14.11
C GLU A 8 -15.89 -6.65 -13.07
N GLY A 9 -16.79 -5.78 -12.64
CA GLY A 9 -17.75 -6.08 -11.58
C GLY A 9 -17.17 -6.16 -10.16
N ARG A 10 -15.89 -5.84 -9.96
CA ARG A 10 -15.25 -5.75 -8.64
C ARG A 10 -15.18 -4.30 -8.16
N THR A 11 -15.31 -4.12 -6.85
CA THR A 11 -15.13 -2.81 -6.20
C THR A 11 -13.90 -2.85 -5.30
N ALA A 12 -12.99 -1.88 -5.50
CA ALA A 12 -11.74 -1.74 -4.75
C ALA A 12 -11.73 -0.46 -3.93
N ILE A 13 -11.43 -0.55 -2.63
CA ILE A 13 -11.12 0.61 -1.78
C ILE A 13 -9.60 0.77 -1.71
N VAL A 14 -9.10 1.98 -1.98
CA VAL A 14 -7.68 2.33 -1.88
C VAL A 14 -7.52 3.47 -0.87
N THR A 15 -7.01 3.18 0.31
CA THR A 15 -6.70 4.21 1.31
C THR A 15 -5.43 4.98 0.91
N GLY A 16 -5.44 6.30 1.08
CA GLY A 16 -4.38 7.15 0.53
C GLY A 16 -4.35 7.16 -1.01
N GLY A 17 -5.50 6.88 -1.65
CA GLY A 17 -5.61 6.67 -3.10
C GLY A 17 -5.57 7.95 -3.95
N GLY A 18 -5.49 9.13 -3.35
CA GLY A 18 -5.52 10.41 -4.09
C GLY A 18 -4.18 10.83 -4.69
N THR A 19 -3.05 10.25 -4.27
CA THR A 19 -1.70 10.64 -4.72
C THR A 19 -0.73 9.46 -4.77
N GLY A 20 0.41 9.65 -5.42
CA GLY A 20 1.57 8.74 -5.38
C GLY A 20 1.24 7.28 -5.70
N ILE A 21 1.74 6.36 -4.89
CA ILE A 21 1.55 4.90 -5.05
C ILE A 21 0.06 4.55 -5.01
N GLY A 22 -0.71 5.15 -4.10
CA GLY A 22 -2.14 4.90 -3.98
C GLY A 22 -2.93 5.26 -5.24
N LEU A 23 -2.63 6.40 -5.84
CA LEU A 23 -3.26 6.83 -7.09
C LEU A 23 -2.86 5.94 -8.27
N ALA A 24 -1.60 5.53 -8.35
CA ALA A 24 -1.14 4.59 -9.38
C ALA A 24 -1.85 3.24 -9.25
N ILE A 25 -2.00 2.71 -8.02
CA ILE A 25 -2.79 1.51 -7.76
C ILE A 25 -4.23 1.71 -8.21
N ALA A 26 -4.88 2.83 -7.82
CA ALA A 26 -6.25 3.13 -8.19
C ALA A 26 -6.44 3.16 -9.71
N ARG A 27 -5.54 3.83 -10.45
CA ARG A 27 -5.53 3.86 -11.92
C ARG A 27 -5.37 2.47 -12.53
N THR A 28 -4.44 1.67 -12.02
CA THR A 28 -4.18 0.33 -12.52
C THR A 28 -5.39 -0.56 -12.31
N LEU A 29 -6.01 -0.56 -11.12
CA LEU A 29 -7.20 -1.36 -10.86
C LEU A 29 -8.39 -0.91 -11.71
N GLY A 30 -8.61 0.41 -11.82
CA GLY A 30 -9.66 0.98 -12.67
C GLY A 30 -9.45 0.67 -14.15
N GLY A 31 -8.24 0.76 -14.65
CA GLY A 31 -7.87 0.39 -16.02
C GLY A 31 -8.08 -1.11 -16.35
N HIS A 32 -8.23 -1.96 -15.32
CA HIS A 32 -8.59 -3.38 -15.46
C HIS A 32 -10.06 -3.68 -15.10
N GLY A 33 -10.92 -2.65 -15.11
CA GLY A 33 -12.37 -2.80 -14.98
C GLY A 33 -12.91 -2.73 -13.55
N ALA A 34 -12.09 -2.50 -12.54
CA ALA A 34 -12.60 -2.32 -11.19
C ALA A 34 -13.27 -0.94 -11.02
N ARG A 35 -14.39 -0.90 -10.30
CA ARG A 35 -14.85 0.33 -9.68
C ARG A 35 -13.92 0.67 -8.52
N VAL A 36 -13.43 1.92 -8.46
CA VAL A 36 -12.42 2.32 -7.49
C VAL A 36 -12.96 3.37 -6.52
N VAL A 37 -12.78 3.14 -5.24
CA VAL A 37 -13.04 4.12 -4.18
C VAL A 37 -11.70 4.59 -3.62
N ILE A 38 -11.35 5.85 -3.86
CA ILE A 38 -10.19 6.47 -3.24
C ILE A 38 -10.59 7.13 -1.92
N ALA A 39 -9.83 6.88 -0.87
CA ALA A 39 -10.12 7.33 0.47
C ALA A 39 -8.91 8.07 1.08
N SER A 40 -9.09 9.30 1.58
CA SER A 40 -8.02 10.12 2.16
C SER A 40 -8.61 11.22 3.03
N ARG A 41 -7.79 11.82 3.90
CA ARG A 41 -8.17 12.99 4.72
C ARG A 41 -8.21 14.30 3.92
N SER A 42 -7.31 14.43 2.95
CA SER A 42 -7.17 15.66 2.14
C SER A 42 -8.21 15.67 1.03
N ARG A 43 -9.14 16.62 1.10
CA ARG A 43 -10.11 16.86 0.01
C ARG A 43 -9.40 17.21 -1.29
N GLN A 44 -8.39 18.07 -1.24
CA GLN A 44 -7.63 18.45 -2.43
C GLN A 44 -7.03 17.21 -3.13
N HIS A 45 -6.35 16.33 -2.38
CA HIS A 45 -5.80 15.09 -2.97
C HIS A 45 -6.89 14.17 -3.53
N LEU A 46 -8.08 14.16 -2.92
CA LEU A 46 -9.20 13.37 -3.41
C LEU A 46 -9.77 13.98 -4.71
N ASP A 47 -9.92 15.28 -4.77
CA ASP A 47 -10.48 15.96 -5.95
C ASP A 47 -9.54 15.83 -7.16
N GLU A 48 -8.23 16.06 -6.97
CA GLU A 48 -7.19 15.87 -7.99
C GLU A 48 -7.10 14.41 -8.45
N GLY A 49 -7.09 13.47 -7.50
CA GLY A 49 -7.03 12.05 -7.79
C GLY A 49 -8.27 11.55 -8.52
N LEU A 50 -9.47 12.01 -8.13
CA LEU A 50 -10.72 11.64 -8.76
C LEU A 50 -10.81 12.19 -10.20
N ALA A 51 -10.41 13.45 -10.41
CA ALA A 51 -10.33 14.03 -11.75
C ALA A 51 -9.44 13.19 -12.66
N SER A 52 -8.24 12.86 -12.17
CA SER A 52 -7.27 12.05 -12.87
C SER A 52 -7.76 10.62 -13.20
N LEU A 53 -8.55 9.99 -12.33
CA LEU A 53 -9.14 8.68 -12.60
C LEU A 53 -10.24 8.79 -13.67
N ARG A 54 -11.05 9.82 -13.62
CA ARG A 54 -12.13 10.04 -14.59
C ARG A 54 -11.62 10.35 -15.99
N GLU A 55 -10.52 11.08 -16.12
CA GLU A 55 -9.85 11.33 -17.40
C GLU A 55 -9.45 10.04 -18.13
N THR A 56 -9.16 8.97 -17.38
CA THR A 56 -8.84 7.64 -17.93
C THR A 56 -10.07 6.74 -18.10
N GLY A 57 -11.29 7.26 -17.89
CA GLY A 57 -12.53 6.48 -18.00
C GLY A 57 -12.81 5.54 -16.82
N CYS A 58 -12.08 5.65 -15.70
CA CYS A 58 -12.32 4.82 -14.54
C CYS A 58 -13.62 5.20 -13.82
N ASP A 59 -14.45 4.21 -13.49
CA ASP A 59 -15.57 4.40 -12.54
C ASP A 59 -14.99 4.58 -11.13
N ALA A 60 -14.98 5.83 -10.64
CA ALA A 60 -14.31 6.17 -9.40
C ALA A 60 -15.17 7.06 -8.50
N LEU A 61 -15.04 6.83 -7.19
CA LEU A 61 -15.65 7.60 -6.10
C LEU A 61 -14.55 8.05 -5.14
N ALA A 62 -14.67 9.27 -4.60
CA ALA A 62 -13.80 9.79 -3.56
C ALA A 62 -14.56 9.92 -2.23
N ILE A 63 -13.97 9.38 -1.15
CA ILE A 63 -14.56 9.44 0.19
C ILE A 63 -13.53 10.04 1.17
N PRO A 64 -13.85 11.23 1.76
CA PRO A 64 -13.05 11.76 2.86
C PRO A 64 -13.12 10.82 4.07
N VAL A 65 -11.96 10.44 4.60
CA VAL A 65 -11.84 9.58 5.79
C VAL A 65 -10.48 9.78 6.47
N ASP A 66 -10.49 9.85 7.78
CA ASP A 66 -9.29 9.63 8.57
C ASP A 66 -9.29 8.19 9.10
N VAL A 67 -8.39 7.37 8.56
CA VAL A 67 -8.30 5.94 8.91
C VAL A 67 -7.96 5.70 10.40
N ARG A 68 -7.55 6.74 11.14
CA ARG A 68 -7.32 6.66 12.59
C ARG A 68 -8.61 6.55 13.40
N HIS A 69 -9.75 6.90 12.80
CA HIS A 69 -11.05 6.93 13.46
C HIS A 69 -11.92 5.77 12.97
N PRO A 70 -12.17 4.74 13.81
CA PRO A 70 -12.93 3.56 13.40
C PRO A 70 -14.32 3.89 12.85
N ALA A 71 -15.01 4.87 13.44
CA ALA A 71 -16.36 5.25 12.99
C ALA A 71 -16.34 5.87 11.57
N GLU A 72 -15.30 6.64 11.21
CA GLU A 72 -15.16 7.15 9.85
C GLU A 72 -14.86 6.03 8.85
N VAL A 73 -14.09 5.01 9.27
CA VAL A 73 -13.80 3.82 8.45
C VAL A 73 -15.09 3.00 8.24
N ASP A 74 -15.88 2.78 9.27
CA ASP A 74 -17.17 2.08 9.15
C ASP A 74 -18.10 2.86 8.19
N ALA A 75 -18.21 4.19 8.32
CA ALA A 75 -18.98 5.04 7.41
C ALA A 75 -18.45 5.02 5.95
N MET A 76 -17.13 4.92 5.74
CA MET A 76 -16.54 4.75 4.41
C MET A 76 -17.02 3.44 3.77
N VAL A 77 -17.03 2.34 4.53
CA VAL A 77 -17.52 1.03 4.05
C VAL A 77 -19.00 1.10 3.70
N GLU A 78 -19.84 1.69 4.56
CA GLU A 78 -21.27 1.87 4.30
C GLU A 78 -21.55 2.71 3.05
N ARG A 79 -20.85 3.84 2.88
CA ARG A 79 -20.96 4.68 1.68
C ARG A 79 -20.51 3.97 0.42
N THR A 80 -19.46 3.16 0.50
CA THR A 80 -19.01 2.34 -0.62
C THR A 80 -20.10 1.34 -1.00
N LEU A 81 -20.68 0.64 -0.02
CA LEU A 81 -21.75 -0.33 -0.26
C LEU A 81 -23.02 0.32 -0.82
N ALA A 82 -23.41 1.47 -0.32
CA ALA A 82 -24.55 2.21 -0.83
C ALA A 82 -24.37 2.62 -2.31
N SER A 83 -23.13 2.87 -2.72
CA SER A 83 -22.80 3.30 -4.09
C SER A 83 -22.57 2.14 -5.06
N SER A 84 -21.97 1.02 -4.62
CA SER A 84 -21.52 -0.09 -5.49
C SER A 84 -22.18 -1.42 -5.19
N GLY A 85 -22.90 -1.56 -4.11
CA GLY A 85 -23.54 -2.80 -3.66
C GLY A 85 -22.57 -3.86 -3.14
N ARG A 86 -21.26 -3.68 -3.34
CA ARG A 86 -20.24 -4.67 -2.96
C ARG A 86 -18.87 -4.05 -2.71
N ILE A 87 -18.04 -4.77 -1.98
CA ILE A 87 -16.60 -4.53 -1.85
C ILE A 87 -15.91 -5.87 -2.05
N ASP A 88 -14.84 -5.90 -2.84
CA ASP A 88 -14.08 -7.12 -3.16
C ASP A 88 -12.61 -7.00 -2.80
N ILE A 89 -12.09 -5.78 -2.85
CA ILE A 89 -10.66 -5.50 -2.73
C ILE A 89 -10.47 -4.34 -1.74
N LEU A 90 -9.51 -4.50 -0.84
CA LEU A 90 -9.01 -3.43 0.02
C LEU A 90 -7.51 -3.26 -0.16
N ILE A 91 -7.08 -2.03 -0.39
CA ILE A 91 -5.65 -1.66 -0.39
C ILE A 91 -5.38 -0.73 0.80
N ASN A 92 -4.67 -1.24 1.80
CA ASN A 92 -4.16 -0.48 2.93
C ASN A 92 -2.85 0.22 2.51
N ASN A 93 -2.99 1.42 1.95
CA ASN A 93 -1.86 2.22 1.49
C ASN A 93 -1.70 3.52 2.28
N ALA A 94 -2.73 3.99 3.00
CA ALA A 94 -2.63 5.21 3.81
C ALA A 94 -1.46 5.10 4.80
N ALA A 95 -0.55 6.06 4.75
CA ALA A 95 0.64 6.11 5.58
C ALA A 95 1.05 7.56 5.85
N GLY A 96 1.94 7.72 6.82
CA GLY A 96 2.71 8.92 7.09
C GLY A 96 4.06 8.48 7.65
N ASN A 97 5.11 9.21 7.29
CA ASN A 97 6.45 8.95 7.78
C ASN A 97 7.25 10.27 7.84
N PHE A 98 8.24 10.33 8.71
CA PHE A 98 9.23 11.39 8.81
C PHE A 98 10.51 10.81 9.38
N ILE A 99 11.64 11.53 9.24
CA ILE A 99 12.91 11.07 9.79
C ILE A 99 13.11 11.73 11.15
N CYS A 100 13.35 10.92 12.18
CA CYS A 100 13.64 11.37 13.54
C CYS A 100 14.49 10.31 14.26
N ARG A 101 15.49 10.76 15.04
CA ARG A 101 16.25 9.86 15.91
C ARG A 101 15.31 9.26 16.96
N ALA A 102 15.59 8.03 17.39
CA ALA A 102 14.71 7.34 18.34
C ALA A 102 14.59 8.08 19.68
N GLU A 103 15.70 8.61 20.18
CA GLU A 103 15.79 9.39 21.42
C GLU A 103 15.06 10.73 21.36
N ASP A 104 14.91 11.31 20.16
CA ASP A 104 14.25 12.61 19.93
C ASP A 104 12.77 12.46 19.56
N LEU A 105 12.31 11.23 19.29
CA LEU A 105 10.95 10.97 18.85
C LEU A 105 9.94 11.19 19.97
N SER A 106 9.09 12.20 19.83
CA SER A 106 8.03 12.45 20.80
C SER A 106 6.96 11.34 20.80
N PRO A 107 6.28 11.10 21.95
CA PRO A 107 5.13 10.19 22.01
C PRO A 107 4.04 10.53 20.99
N ASN A 108 3.78 11.80 20.73
CA ASN A 108 2.82 12.24 19.73
C ASN A 108 3.26 11.89 18.31
N GLY A 109 4.54 12.05 17.97
CA GLY A 109 5.10 11.65 16.68
C GLY A 109 5.00 10.13 16.47
N TRP A 110 5.32 9.35 17.49
CA TRP A 110 5.13 7.90 17.51
C TRP A 110 3.66 7.53 17.26
N ASN A 111 2.74 8.06 18.07
CA ASN A 111 1.32 7.76 17.99
C ASN A 111 0.69 8.17 16.65
N ALA A 112 1.16 9.27 16.04
CA ALA A 112 0.67 9.72 14.74
C ALA A 112 0.92 8.68 13.65
N VAL A 113 2.12 8.07 13.61
CA VAL A 113 2.48 7.07 12.60
C VAL A 113 1.84 5.72 12.91
N ILE A 114 1.90 5.25 14.17
CA ILE A 114 1.21 4.02 14.60
C ILE A 114 -0.29 4.12 14.30
N GLY A 115 -0.90 5.26 14.60
CA GLY A 115 -2.33 5.48 14.36
C GLY A 115 -2.73 5.36 12.90
N ILE A 116 -1.95 5.95 11.98
CA ILE A 116 -2.26 5.88 10.55
C ILE A 116 -1.93 4.50 9.98
N VAL A 117 -0.70 4.01 10.24
CA VAL A 117 -0.15 2.86 9.52
C VAL A 117 -0.67 1.55 10.09
N LEU A 118 -0.57 1.34 11.41
CA LEU A 118 -0.95 0.08 12.03
C LEU A 118 -2.45 0.06 12.37
N ASN A 119 -2.91 1.02 13.18
CA ASN A 119 -4.29 1.03 13.63
C ASN A 119 -5.24 1.26 12.46
N GLY A 120 -4.92 2.20 11.54
CA GLY A 120 -5.72 2.46 10.35
C GLY A 120 -5.84 1.25 9.44
N SER A 121 -4.76 0.51 9.21
CA SER A 121 -4.79 -0.74 8.45
C SER A 121 -5.64 -1.80 9.13
N PHE A 122 -5.58 -1.90 10.46
CA PHE A 122 -6.42 -2.80 11.24
C PHE A 122 -7.90 -2.43 11.12
N TYR A 123 -8.27 -1.17 11.31
CA TYR A 123 -9.66 -0.73 11.25
C TYR A 123 -10.26 -0.96 9.86
N CYS A 124 -9.53 -0.60 8.79
CA CYS A 124 -9.98 -0.84 7.42
C CYS A 124 -10.11 -2.35 7.12
N SER A 125 -9.11 -3.15 7.50
CA SER A 125 -9.15 -4.60 7.29
C SER A 125 -10.31 -5.25 8.05
N ARG A 126 -10.55 -4.84 9.31
CA ARG A 126 -11.66 -5.33 10.12
C ARG A 126 -13.02 -4.99 9.50
N ALA A 127 -13.23 -3.74 9.11
CA ALA A 127 -14.51 -3.28 8.57
C ALA A 127 -14.83 -3.97 7.22
N VAL A 128 -13.86 -3.99 6.29
CA VAL A 128 -14.01 -4.68 4.99
C VAL A 128 -14.08 -6.19 5.18
N GLY A 129 -13.26 -6.78 6.05
CA GLY A 129 -13.26 -8.21 6.34
C GLY A 129 -14.62 -8.71 6.86
N ARG A 130 -15.26 -7.97 7.78
CA ARG A 130 -16.63 -8.28 8.24
C ARG A 130 -17.63 -8.32 7.09
N HIS A 131 -17.56 -7.35 6.17
CA HIS A 131 -18.40 -7.34 4.97
C HIS A 131 -18.11 -8.55 4.07
N LEU A 132 -16.82 -8.85 3.78
CA LEU A 132 -16.44 -9.98 2.93
C LEU A 132 -16.91 -11.32 3.50
N ILE A 133 -16.78 -11.51 4.82
CA ILE A 133 -17.23 -12.71 5.53
C ILE A 133 -18.76 -12.82 5.43
N ALA A 134 -19.50 -11.76 5.71
CA ALA A 134 -20.97 -11.76 5.71
C ALA A 134 -21.53 -11.96 4.29
N ARG A 135 -20.90 -11.35 3.27
CA ARG A 135 -21.31 -11.50 1.87
C ARG A 135 -21.03 -12.90 1.32
N GLY A 136 -19.94 -13.53 1.77
CA GLY A 136 -19.40 -14.74 1.13
C GLY A 136 -18.72 -14.47 -0.21
N GLY A 137 -18.18 -15.53 -0.83
CA GLY A 137 -17.56 -15.44 -2.16
C GLY A 137 -16.16 -14.82 -2.20
N GLY A 138 -15.50 -14.69 -1.03
CA GLY A 138 -14.10 -14.30 -0.93
C GLY A 138 -13.80 -12.82 -1.15
N GLY A 139 -12.53 -12.49 -1.24
CA GLY A 139 -12.01 -11.13 -1.45
C GLY A 139 -10.48 -11.07 -1.37
N SER A 140 -9.92 -9.88 -1.59
CA SER A 140 -8.48 -9.68 -1.48
C SER A 140 -8.14 -8.41 -0.70
N ILE A 141 -7.26 -8.54 0.27
CA ILE A 141 -6.71 -7.42 1.04
C ILE A 141 -5.20 -7.36 0.79
N VAL A 142 -4.70 -6.19 0.39
CA VAL A 142 -3.26 -5.98 0.18
C VAL A 142 -2.81 -4.77 0.98
N SER A 143 -1.75 -4.95 1.77
CA SER A 143 -1.14 -3.87 2.56
C SER A 143 0.19 -3.43 1.96
N ILE A 144 0.43 -2.11 1.87
CA ILE A 144 1.70 -1.57 1.42
C ILE A 144 2.63 -1.43 2.63
N LEU A 145 3.72 -2.20 2.61
CA LEU A 145 4.77 -2.21 3.62
C LEU A 145 5.93 -1.26 3.21
N ALA A 146 7.14 -1.62 3.62
CA ALA A 146 8.41 -1.03 3.20
C ALA A 146 9.50 -2.09 3.29
N ASN A 147 10.53 -2.02 2.46
CA ASN A 147 11.58 -3.03 2.41
C ASN A 147 12.46 -3.11 3.67
N TYR A 148 12.30 -2.17 4.58
CA TYR A 148 12.92 -2.20 5.91
C TYR A 148 12.03 -2.83 7.00
N THR A 149 10.86 -3.37 6.64
CA THR A 149 9.89 -3.93 7.61
C THR A 149 10.49 -5.04 8.47
N GLY A 150 11.37 -5.88 7.89
CA GLY A 150 12.03 -6.98 8.60
C GLY A 150 13.40 -6.64 9.17
N THR A 151 14.04 -5.56 8.73
CA THR A 151 15.42 -5.21 9.09
C THR A 151 15.55 -3.96 9.95
N GLY A 152 14.48 -3.15 10.01
CA GLY A 152 14.55 -1.81 10.56
C GLY A 152 15.28 -0.83 9.62
N SER A 153 15.19 0.47 9.96
CA SER A 153 15.91 1.54 9.29
C SER A 153 16.14 2.68 10.28
N ALA A 154 17.35 3.19 10.35
CA ALA A 154 17.67 4.31 11.24
C ALA A 154 16.79 5.53 10.94
N GLY A 155 16.35 6.23 11.98
CA GLY A 155 15.50 7.40 11.87
C GLY A 155 14.01 7.12 11.58
N THR A 156 13.58 5.87 11.52
CA THR A 156 12.20 5.51 11.19
C THR A 156 11.60 4.46 12.12
N ILE A 157 12.01 4.42 13.38
CA ILE A 157 11.56 3.42 14.37
C ILE A 157 10.03 3.28 14.43
N HIS A 158 9.30 4.38 14.39
CA HIS A 158 7.84 4.42 14.39
C HIS A 158 7.24 3.73 13.15
N SER A 159 7.78 4.04 11.97
CA SER A 159 7.33 3.45 10.71
C SER A 159 7.72 1.97 10.60
N ALA A 160 8.95 1.63 10.95
CA ALA A 160 9.43 0.24 10.95
C ALA A 160 8.59 -0.64 11.87
N SER A 161 8.33 -0.18 13.10
CA SER A 161 7.49 -0.90 14.07
C SER A 161 6.06 -1.04 13.58
N ALA A 162 5.45 0.03 13.02
CA ALA A 162 4.10 -0.02 12.47
C ALA A 162 4.00 -1.02 11.30
N LYS A 163 4.95 -0.99 10.37
CA LYS A 163 4.97 -1.89 9.20
C LYS A 163 5.23 -3.34 9.61
N ALA A 164 6.07 -3.59 10.63
CA ALA A 164 6.25 -4.92 11.21
C ALA A 164 4.94 -5.44 11.83
N GLY A 165 4.18 -4.59 12.52
CA GLY A 165 2.85 -4.92 13.02
C GLY A 165 1.87 -5.25 11.89
N VAL A 166 1.87 -4.47 10.79
CA VAL A 166 1.03 -4.77 9.61
C VAL A 166 1.44 -6.08 8.96
N LEU A 167 2.74 -6.41 8.91
CA LEU A 167 3.21 -7.71 8.41
C LEU A 167 2.67 -8.88 9.26
N ALA A 168 2.76 -8.78 10.58
CA ALA A 168 2.22 -9.79 11.48
C ALA A 168 0.69 -9.94 11.29
N MET A 169 -0.03 -8.81 11.22
CA MET A 169 -1.48 -8.78 10.95
C MET A 169 -1.81 -9.43 9.61
N THR A 170 -1.05 -9.17 8.55
CA THR A 170 -1.24 -9.76 7.22
C THR A 170 -1.22 -11.29 7.30
N LYS A 171 -0.21 -11.86 7.97
CA LYS A 171 -0.06 -13.31 8.12
C LYS A 171 -1.16 -13.93 8.98
N THR A 172 -1.52 -13.26 10.08
CA THR A 172 -2.58 -13.72 10.98
C THR A 172 -3.93 -13.76 10.27
N LEU A 173 -4.32 -12.65 9.61
CA LEU A 173 -5.59 -12.57 8.90
C LEU A 173 -5.65 -13.51 7.70
N ALA A 174 -4.53 -13.77 7.03
CA ALA A 174 -4.45 -14.76 5.95
C ALA A 174 -4.88 -16.16 6.42
N VAL A 175 -4.42 -16.58 7.61
CA VAL A 175 -4.82 -17.87 8.21
C VAL A 175 -6.26 -17.86 8.70
N GLU A 176 -6.66 -16.83 9.46
CA GLU A 176 -7.99 -16.74 10.04
C GLU A 176 -9.12 -16.69 9.00
N TRP A 177 -8.88 -15.98 7.89
CA TRP A 177 -9.90 -15.68 6.89
C TRP A 177 -9.84 -16.58 5.66
N ALA A 178 -8.85 -17.49 5.56
CA ALA A 178 -8.72 -18.43 4.45
C ALA A 178 -10.00 -19.28 4.25
N ARG A 179 -10.65 -19.70 5.35
CA ARG A 179 -11.94 -20.44 5.30
C ARG A 179 -13.07 -19.66 4.63
N HIS A 180 -12.96 -18.34 4.55
CA HIS A 180 -13.90 -17.45 3.87
C HIS A 180 -13.46 -17.09 2.45
N GLN A 181 -12.41 -17.73 1.92
CA GLN A 181 -11.80 -17.44 0.62
C GLN A 181 -11.28 -15.99 0.51
N ILE A 182 -10.92 -15.36 1.64
CA ILE A 182 -10.32 -14.04 1.68
C ILE A 182 -8.80 -14.20 1.70
N ARG A 183 -8.13 -13.65 0.68
CA ARG A 183 -6.68 -13.63 0.61
C ARG A 183 -6.15 -12.33 1.20
N VAL A 184 -5.13 -12.41 2.03
CA VAL A 184 -4.51 -11.25 2.68
C VAL A 184 -3.02 -11.30 2.41
N ASN A 185 -2.49 -10.32 1.67
CA ASN A 185 -1.10 -10.26 1.26
C ASN A 185 -0.52 -8.86 1.48
N ALA A 186 0.75 -8.70 1.22
CA ALA A 186 1.42 -7.40 1.26
C ALA A 186 2.35 -7.20 0.06
N VAL A 187 2.60 -5.92 -0.26
CA VAL A 187 3.68 -5.51 -1.16
C VAL A 187 4.68 -4.72 -0.33
N SER A 188 5.97 -4.99 -0.51
CA SER A 188 7.08 -4.35 0.20
C SER A 188 7.93 -3.54 -0.79
N PRO A 189 7.61 -2.25 -1.01
CA PRO A 189 8.37 -1.40 -1.93
C PRO A 189 9.73 -1.02 -1.36
N GLY A 190 10.71 -0.85 -2.25
CA GLY A 190 11.96 -0.12 -2.02
C GLY A 190 11.82 1.39 -2.23
N PRO A 191 12.89 2.06 -2.67
CA PRO A 191 12.83 3.46 -3.07
C PRO A 191 11.94 3.63 -4.31
N ILE A 192 10.86 4.39 -4.17
CA ILE A 192 9.90 4.65 -5.24
C ILE A 192 9.90 6.14 -5.55
N GLU A 193 10.01 6.48 -6.83
CA GLU A 193 9.83 7.85 -7.31
C GLU A 193 8.43 8.35 -6.96
N SER A 194 8.37 9.39 -6.17
CA SER A 194 7.12 10.05 -5.82
C SER A 194 7.34 11.55 -5.72
N PRO A 195 6.58 12.36 -6.45
CA PRO A 195 6.72 13.81 -6.42
C PRO A 195 6.61 14.44 -5.02
N GLY A 196 5.90 13.78 -4.10
CA GLY A 196 5.74 14.24 -2.71
C GLY A 196 6.78 13.69 -1.74
N ALA A 197 7.16 12.41 -1.84
CA ALA A 197 8.12 11.78 -0.93
C ALA A 197 9.57 12.22 -1.21
N ALA A 198 9.93 12.45 -2.46
CA ALA A 198 11.27 12.89 -2.83
C ALA A 198 11.66 14.21 -2.15
N ARG A 199 10.73 15.17 -2.07
CA ARG A 199 10.99 16.47 -1.45
C ARG A 199 11.03 16.44 0.08
N GLN A 200 10.36 15.48 0.72
CA GLN A 200 10.26 15.42 2.19
C GLN A 200 11.30 14.51 2.86
N LEU A 201 11.73 13.46 2.15
CA LEU A 201 12.64 12.45 2.71
C LEU A 201 14.08 12.58 2.21
N TRP A 202 14.31 13.24 1.05
CA TRP A 202 15.61 13.26 0.40
C TRP A 202 16.07 14.70 0.15
N ALA A 203 17.01 15.15 0.96
CA ALA A 203 17.39 16.57 1.03
C ALA A 203 18.29 17.05 -0.12
N SER A 204 18.81 16.16 -1.00
CA SER A 204 19.71 16.57 -2.10
C SER A 204 19.82 15.48 -3.17
N ASP A 205 20.27 15.87 -4.39
CA ASP A 205 20.57 14.95 -5.49
C ASP A 205 21.64 13.92 -5.10
N GLU A 206 22.61 14.29 -4.27
CA GLU A 206 23.62 13.37 -3.74
C GLU A 206 23.01 12.26 -2.87
N ALA A 207 21.95 12.58 -2.11
CA ALA A 207 21.23 11.58 -1.32
C ALA A 207 20.48 10.60 -2.23
N VAL A 208 19.89 11.10 -3.32
CA VAL A 208 19.23 10.28 -4.35
C VAL A 208 20.24 9.34 -5.01
N ASP A 209 21.40 9.85 -5.44
CA ASP A 209 22.47 9.04 -6.04
C ASP A 209 23.00 7.97 -5.11
N ARG A 210 23.20 8.33 -3.82
CA ARG A 210 23.65 7.38 -2.81
C ARG A 210 22.68 6.24 -2.63
N ILE A 211 21.38 6.52 -2.63
CA ILE A 211 20.35 5.50 -2.52
C ILE A 211 20.28 4.67 -3.79
N THR A 212 20.34 5.29 -4.96
CA THR A 212 20.33 4.60 -6.26
C THR A 212 21.43 3.54 -6.33
N ARG A 213 22.64 3.86 -5.84
CA ARG A 213 23.77 2.91 -5.76
C ARG A 213 23.52 1.72 -4.83
N THR A 214 22.52 1.80 -3.93
CA THR A 214 22.14 0.65 -3.08
C THR A 214 21.13 -0.28 -3.74
N VAL A 215 20.57 0.10 -4.89
CA VAL A 215 19.59 -0.70 -5.63
C VAL A 215 20.31 -1.48 -6.74
N PRO A 216 20.36 -2.82 -6.68
CA PRO A 216 21.03 -3.63 -7.71
C PRO A 216 20.54 -3.39 -9.14
N LEU A 217 19.26 -3.09 -9.35
CA LEU A 217 18.74 -2.71 -10.67
C LEU A 217 19.17 -1.30 -11.14
N GLY A 218 19.95 -0.55 -10.35
CA GLY A 218 20.53 0.75 -10.72
C GLY A 218 19.51 1.88 -10.89
N ARG A 219 18.27 1.72 -10.48
CA ARG A 219 17.22 2.74 -10.56
C ARG A 219 16.25 2.66 -9.40
N TRP A 220 15.56 3.74 -9.15
CA TRP A 220 14.37 3.74 -8.32
C TRP A 220 13.23 3.03 -9.03
N GLY A 221 12.33 2.43 -8.24
CA GLY A 221 11.07 1.93 -8.75
C GLY A 221 10.11 3.09 -9.02
N THR A 222 9.15 2.85 -9.88
CA THR A 222 8.02 3.75 -10.13
C THR A 222 6.80 3.33 -9.32
N ALA A 223 5.82 4.23 -9.16
CA ALA A 223 4.55 3.86 -8.57
C ALA A 223 3.83 2.76 -9.39
N ALA A 224 4.08 2.68 -10.71
CA ALA A 224 3.55 1.63 -11.59
C ALA A 224 4.17 0.25 -11.27
N ASP A 225 5.46 0.17 -10.91
CA ASP A 225 6.08 -1.09 -10.50
C ASP A 225 5.35 -1.70 -9.30
N VAL A 226 4.97 -0.86 -8.32
CA VAL A 226 4.19 -1.28 -7.15
C VAL A 226 2.75 -1.63 -7.52
N ALA A 227 2.11 -0.82 -8.37
CA ALA A 227 0.73 -1.02 -8.78
C ALA A 227 0.53 -2.34 -9.55
N ASN A 228 1.50 -2.73 -10.39
CA ASN A 228 1.49 -4.00 -11.11
C ASN A 228 1.59 -5.20 -10.15
N ALA A 229 2.41 -5.11 -9.11
CA ALA A 229 2.49 -6.15 -8.07
C ALA A 229 1.17 -6.28 -7.29
N VAL A 230 0.53 -5.15 -6.96
CA VAL A 230 -0.80 -5.15 -6.33
C VAL A 230 -1.84 -5.77 -7.27
N LEU A 231 -1.84 -5.41 -8.56
CA LEU A 231 -2.75 -5.97 -9.55
C LEU A 231 -2.63 -7.51 -9.61
N PHE A 232 -1.41 -8.04 -9.64
CA PHE A 232 -1.19 -9.49 -9.56
C PHE A 232 -1.84 -10.08 -8.30
N LEU A 233 -1.55 -9.53 -7.12
CA LEU A 233 -2.04 -10.07 -5.85
C LEU A 233 -3.57 -10.02 -5.70
N VAL A 234 -4.25 -9.05 -6.30
CA VAL A 234 -5.73 -8.98 -6.24
C VAL A 234 -6.40 -9.77 -7.36
N SER A 235 -5.67 -10.14 -8.40
CA SER A 235 -6.19 -10.86 -9.56
C SER A 235 -6.49 -12.35 -9.29
N PRO A 236 -7.24 -13.01 -10.17
CA PRO A 236 -7.43 -14.47 -10.13
C PRO A 236 -6.12 -15.27 -10.27
N HIS A 237 -5.09 -14.69 -10.89
CA HIS A 237 -3.78 -15.35 -11.06
C HIS A 237 -3.06 -15.60 -9.73
N ALA A 238 -3.41 -14.87 -8.67
CA ALA A 238 -2.90 -15.07 -7.31
C ALA A 238 -3.86 -15.87 -6.42
N SER A 239 -4.73 -16.71 -6.99
CA SER A 239 -5.77 -17.44 -6.26
C SER A 239 -5.24 -18.36 -5.16
N TYR A 240 -4.00 -18.81 -5.25
CA TYR A 240 -3.33 -19.68 -4.26
C TYR A 240 -2.25 -18.94 -3.45
N VAL A 241 -2.26 -17.58 -3.48
CA VAL A 241 -1.31 -16.72 -2.74
C VAL A 241 -2.04 -16.01 -1.61
N THR A 242 -1.68 -16.34 -0.36
CA THR A 242 -2.17 -15.66 0.85
C THR A 242 -1.12 -15.70 1.95
N GLY A 243 -1.01 -14.64 2.74
CA GLY A 243 -0.01 -14.48 3.79
C GLY A 243 1.38 -14.08 3.28
N ASP A 244 1.52 -13.82 1.98
CA ASP A 244 2.80 -13.53 1.33
C ASP A 244 3.12 -12.04 1.28
N VAL A 245 4.42 -11.76 1.10
CA VAL A 245 4.97 -10.41 0.91
C VAL A 245 5.74 -10.35 -0.40
N LEU A 246 5.15 -9.72 -1.41
CA LEU A 246 5.82 -9.50 -2.67
C LEU A 246 6.74 -8.27 -2.57
N THR A 247 8.06 -8.51 -2.55
CA THR A 247 9.06 -7.44 -2.50
C THR A 247 9.26 -6.82 -3.89
N VAL A 248 9.18 -5.49 -3.95
CA VAL A 248 9.32 -4.69 -5.18
C VAL A 248 10.33 -3.57 -4.90
N ASP A 249 11.61 -3.91 -4.84
CA ASP A 249 12.66 -3.02 -4.36
C ASP A 249 13.94 -3.01 -5.21
N GLY A 250 13.89 -3.60 -6.40
CA GLY A 250 15.04 -3.68 -7.28
C GLY A 250 16.21 -4.48 -6.71
N GLY A 251 15.96 -5.35 -5.72
CA GLY A 251 16.97 -6.14 -5.04
C GLY A 251 17.65 -5.42 -3.86
N GLN A 252 17.22 -4.21 -3.50
CA GLN A 252 17.89 -3.40 -2.47
C GLN A 252 18.02 -4.14 -1.12
N SER A 253 17.02 -4.88 -0.70
CA SER A 253 17.04 -5.61 0.57
C SER A 253 18.01 -6.81 0.56
N LEU A 254 18.41 -7.30 -0.61
CA LEU A 254 19.32 -8.44 -0.79
C LEU A 254 20.80 -8.02 -0.82
N GLY A 255 21.10 -6.77 -1.21
CA GLY A 255 22.45 -6.25 -1.40
C GLY A 255 23.30 -6.07 -0.13
N ARG A 256 22.81 -6.54 1.02
CA ARG A 256 23.49 -6.44 2.34
C ARG A 256 24.31 -7.69 2.69
N GLY A 257 24.70 -8.50 1.69
CA GLY A 257 25.48 -9.73 1.91
C GLY A 257 26.93 -9.48 2.33
N THR A 258 27.53 -10.50 2.96
CA THR A 258 28.91 -10.49 3.51
C THR A 258 29.97 -10.12 2.45
N PHE A 259 29.71 -10.38 1.18
CA PHE A 259 30.64 -10.17 0.05
C PHE A 259 30.35 -8.91 -0.79
N GLY A 260 29.47 -8.02 -0.32
CA GLY A 260 29.16 -6.75 -1.00
C GLY A 260 30.40 -5.86 -1.25
N PHE A 261 31.49 -6.04 -0.48
CA PHE A 261 32.77 -5.35 -0.67
C PHE A 261 33.53 -5.79 -1.94
N LEU A 262 33.16 -6.92 -2.55
CA LEU A 262 33.80 -7.41 -3.77
C LEU A 262 33.37 -6.66 -5.04
N GLY A 263 32.49 -5.69 -4.94
CA GLY A 263 32.02 -4.90 -6.08
C GLY A 263 31.22 -5.68 -7.13
N LEU A 264 30.85 -6.93 -6.84
CA LEU A 264 30.13 -7.82 -7.76
C LEU A 264 28.67 -7.37 -7.99
N SER A 265 28.17 -6.43 -7.18
CA SER A 265 26.80 -5.91 -7.21
C SER A 265 26.69 -4.47 -7.76
N SER A 266 27.80 -3.86 -8.21
CA SER A 266 27.75 -2.54 -8.83
C SER A 266 27.71 -2.68 -10.35
N PRO A 267 26.77 -2.06 -11.06
CA PRO A 267 26.88 -1.89 -12.50
C PRO A 267 28.14 -1.08 -12.80
N ALA A 268 28.86 -1.48 -13.84
CA ALA A 268 30.04 -0.79 -14.36
C ALA A 268 29.70 0.63 -14.84
#